data_08c3bc7c5cf11d7ac8e5a5d933ac33d8
#
_entry.id   08c3bc7c5cf11d7ac8e5a5d933ac33d8
#
_cell.length_a   1.000
_cell.length_b   1.000
_cell.length_c   1.000
_cell.angle_alpha   90.00
_cell.angle_beta   90.00
_cell.angle_gamma   90.00
#
_symmetry.space_group_name_H-M   'P 1'
#
loop_
_entity.id
_entity.type
_entity.pdbx_description
1 polymer ?
#
loop_
_entity_poly.entity_id
_entity_poly.type
_entity_poly.pdbx_seq_one_letter_code
_entity_poly.pdbx_strand_id
1 'polypeptide(L)'
;MGTRIGSRTALTIGIDVGGTRIRAAVVDGDGQVLDSTLAPTPRSAQALEDGLDRAVRELCGRHQVGGVGLAVAGFITPDRTTVRFAPHLPWVDAPVAHDLSDRVGLPVILEHDANAAAWAEHRFGAAAGGQNVLMMSIGTGIGAGLLIDGTLYRGSHGVAPELGHVQVMAGGRPCACGKRGCWERYCSGTALVDTAIELLAANPSESTILAREVAADPGGLTGRRVAGAAQDGAKVAMATMAEFARWLGVGLAMVSDVYDPDLVVIAGGVASSAPLFLDHAREHYATLITGSGHRPLARIRPTQLGEAAGMIGAAELARTVLDS
;
A
#
# COMPACT_ATOMS: atom_id res chain seq x y z
N MET A 1 43.21 -1.38 7.56
CA MET A 1 42.80 -1.44 6.16
C MET A 1 41.63 -2.44 6.11
N GLY A 2 40.45 -1.97 6.47
CA GLY A 2 39.22 -2.77 6.48
C GLY A 2 38.62 -2.74 5.08
N THR A 3 38.53 -3.90 4.46
CA THR A 3 37.85 -4.10 3.19
C THR A 3 36.40 -3.66 3.37
N ARG A 4 35.96 -2.54 2.74
CA ARG A 4 34.54 -2.23 2.58
C ARG A 4 33.95 -3.35 1.72
N ILE A 5 33.26 -4.29 2.34
CA ILE A 5 32.42 -5.25 1.62
C ILE A 5 31.36 -4.39 0.95
N GLY A 6 31.31 -4.44 -0.38
CA GLY A 6 30.36 -3.62 -1.15
C GLY A 6 28.93 -3.86 -0.66
N SER A 7 28.18 -2.80 -0.48
CA SER A 7 26.85 -2.76 0.15
C SER A 7 25.80 -3.68 -0.48
N ARG A 8 25.91 -4.00 -1.75
CA ARG A 8 25.00 -4.95 -2.43
C ARG A 8 25.02 -6.37 -1.84
N THR A 9 26.02 -6.74 -1.04
CA THR A 9 26.11 -8.06 -0.41
C THR A 9 25.61 -8.08 1.04
N ALA A 10 25.35 -6.91 1.64
CA ALA A 10 24.87 -6.85 3.01
C ALA A 10 23.41 -7.30 3.10
N LEU A 11 23.13 -8.32 3.92
CA LEU A 11 21.75 -8.67 4.27
C LEU A 11 21.14 -7.57 5.14
N THR A 12 19.87 -7.29 4.95
CA THR A 12 19.11 -6.35 5.78
C THR A 12 17.80 -6.95 6.20
N ILE A 13 17.25 -6.51 7.32
CA ILE A 13 15.91 -6.90 7.76
C ILE A 13 14.91 -5.82 7.32
N GLY A 14 13.85 -6.25 6.67
CA GLY A 14 12.67 -5.42 6.43
C GLY A 14 11.51 -5.88 7.28
N ILE A 15 10.84 -4.95 7.94
CA ILE A 15 9.69 -5.22 8.79
C ILE A 15 8.49 -4.43 8.27
N ASP A 16 7.39 -5.12 8.01
CA ASP A 16 6.09 -4.51 7.71
C ASP A 16 5.23 -4.56 8.97
N VAL A 17 4.91 -3.39 9.53
CA VAL A 17 4.16 -3.22 10.77
C VAL A 17 2.72 -2.84 10.44
N GLY A 18 1.90 -3.86 10.21
CA GLY A 18 0.46 -3.67 10.00
C GLY A 18 -0.34 -3.63 11.31
N GLY A 19 -1.58 -3.15 11.25
CA GLY A 19 -2.45 -3.06 12.43
C GLY A 19 -2.84 -4.40 13.09
N THR A 20 -2.63 -5.53 12.41
CA THR A 20 -2.97 -6.89 12.91
C THR A 20 -1.80 -7.84 12.97
N ARG A 21 -0.78 -7.64 12.15
CA ARG A 21 0.38 -8.54 12.00
C ARG A 21 1.64 -7.73 11.78
N ILE A 22 2.74 -8.21 12.36
CA ILE A 22 4.11 -7.79 12.09
C ILE A 22 4.72 -8.88 11.23
N ARG A 23 5.27 -8.51 10.08
CA ARG A 23 6.02 -9.40 9.19
C ARG A 23 7.45 -8.91 9.13
N ALA A 24 8.41 -9.75 9.42
CA ALA A 24 9.83 -9.40 9.31
C ALA A 24 10.54 -10.42 8.42
N ALA A 25 11.47 -9.95 7.59
CA ALA A 25 12.22 -10.80 6.69
C ALA A 25 13.67 -10.33 6.54
N VAL A 26 14.57 -11.29 6.38
CA VAL A 26 15.94 -11.07 5.90
C VAL A 26 15.91 -11.03 4.38
N VAL A 27 16.44 -9.95 3.81
CA VAL A 27 16.41 -9.70 2.37
C VAL A 27 17.83 -9.45 1.87
N ASP A 28 18.20 -10.11 0.77
CA ASP A 28 19.49 -9.91 0.10
C ASP A 28 19.49 -8.70 -0.87
N GLY A 29 20.62 -8.46 -1.53
CA GLY A 29 20.80 -7.34 -2.47
C GLY A 29 20.01 -7.46 -3.77
N ASP A 30 19.45 -8.63 -4.06
CA ASP A 30 18.62 -8.90 -5.23
C ASP A 30 17.11 -8.89 -4.88
N GLY A 31 16.77 -8.50 -3.63
CA GLY A 31 15.39 -8.43 -3.16
C GLY A 31 14.78 -9.79 -2.80
N GLN A 32 15.62 -10.86 -2.68
CA GLN A 32 15.11 -12.18 -2.32
C GLN A 32 14.94 -12.28 -0.80
N VAL A 33 13.79 -12.81 -0.40
CA VAL A 33 13.51 -13.14 1.00
C VAL A 33 14.19 -14.48 1.33
N LEU A 34 15.17 -14.43 2.23
CA LEU A 34 15.93 -15.59 2.65
C LEU A 34 15.34 -16.29 3.87
N ASP A 35 14.75 -15.51 4.77
CA ASP A 35 14.15 -15.98 6.01
C ASP A 35 13.07 -14.99 6.47
N SER A 36 12.09 -15.46 7.24
CA SER A 36 11.02 -14.58 7.70
C SER A 36 10.40 -15.05 9.01
N THR A 37 9.79 -14.10 9.73
CA THR A 37 8.98 -14.37 10.92
C THR A 37 7.67 -13.57 10.87
N LEU A 38 6.65 -14.08 11.54
CA LEU A 38 5.31 -13.50 11.59
C LEU A 38 4.81 -13.49 13.03
N ALA A 39 4.31 -12.35 13.48
CA ALA A 39 3.72 -12.21 14.80
C ALA A 39 2.43 -11.36 14.75
N PRO A 40 1.50 -11.50 15.70
CA PRO A 40 0.39 -10.59 15.84
C PRO A 40 0.90 -9.21 16.30
N THR A 41 0.23 -8.12 15.87
CA THR A 41 0.54 -6.76 16.32
C THR A 41 -0.04 -6.53 17.72
N PRO A 42 0.79 -6.25 18.74
CA PRO A 42 0.32 -5.89 20.06
C PRO A 42 -0.37 -4.52 20.09
N ARG A 43 -1.26 -4.33 21.07
CA ARG A 43 -2.03 -3.08 21.20
C ARG A 43 -1.33 -1.99 22.02
N SER A 44 -0.33 -2.31 22.82
CA SER A 44 0.45 -1.33 23.59
C SER A 44 1.79 -1.05 22.93
N ALA A 45 2.29 0.18 23.03
CA ALA A 45 3.57 0.60 22.45
C ALA A 45 4.72 -0.28 22.94
N GLN A 46 4.83 -0.47 24.26
CA GLN A 46 5.88 -1.31 24.86
C GLN A 46 5.87 -2.74 24.32
N ALA A 47 4.70 -3.40 24.26
CA ALA A 47 4.62 -4.76 23.77
C ALA A 47 4.90 -4.86 22.24
N LEU A 48 4.59 -3.80 21.48
CA LEU A 48 4.91 -3.72 20.06
C LEU A 48 6.43 -3.60 19.86
N GLU A 49 7.09 -2.71 20.60
CA GLU A 49 8.53 -2.54 20.57
C GLU A 49 9.28 -3.81 21.01
N ASP A 50 8.81 -4.48 22.07
CA ASP A 50 9.35 -5.77 22.51
C ASP A 50 9.14 -6.87 21.45
N GLY A 51 8.04 -6.78 20.70
CA GLY A 51 7.78 -7.68 19.56
C GLY A 51 8.75 -7.46 18.40
N LEU A 52 9.04 -6.21 18.08
CA LEU A 52 10.01 -5.84 17.04
C LEU A 52 11.43 -6.27 17.44
N ASP A 53 11.86 -5.98 18.68
CA ASP A 53 13.17 -6.40 19.19
C ASP A 53 13.33 -7.94 19.09
N ARG A 54 12.32 -8.70 19.53
CA ARG A 54 12.36 -10.18 19.40
C ARG A 54 12.47 -10.64 17.96
N ALA A 55 11.70 -10.07 17.03
CA ALA A 55 11.75 -10.46 15.62
C ALA A 55 13.12 -10.17 15.01
N VAL A 56 13.71 -9.01 15.30
CA VAL A 56 15.07 -8.67 14.84
C VAL A 56 16.11 -9.63 15.43
N ARG A 57 16.10 -9.86 16.75
CA ARG A 57 17.07 -10.77 17.41
C ARG A 57 16.93 -12.20 16.92
N GLU A 58 15.72 -12.67 16.67
CA GLU A 58 15.50 -14.02 16.13
C GLU A 58 16.14 -14.17 14.76
N LEU A 59 15.97 -13.21 13.86
CA LEU A 59 16.57 -13.23 12.53
C LEU A 59 18.10 -13.02 12.58
N CYS A 60 18.60 -12.12 13.43
CA CYS A 60 20.04 -11.91 13.66
C CYS A 60 20.74 -13.13 14.24
N GLY A 61 20.04 -13.97 15.01
CA GLY A 61 20.60 -15.23 15.53
C GLY A 61 20.90 -16.26 14.44
N ARG A 62 20.29 -16.08 13.25
CA ARG A 62 20.46 -16.98 12.09
C ARG A 62 21.23 -16.35 10.94
N HIS A 63 21.25 -15.02 10.86
CA HIS A 63 21.84 -14.27 9.73
C HIS A 63 22.64 -13.07 10.22
N GLN A 64 23.76 -12.79 9.56
CA GLN A 64 24.51 -11.55 9.80
C GLN A 64 23.91 -10.43 8.96
N VAL A 65 23.24 -9.48 9.59
CA VAL A 65 22.56 -8.37 8.95
C VAL A 65 23.21 -7.04 9.30
N GLY A 66 23.17 -6.08 8.37
CA GLY A 66 23.79 -4.76 8.53
C GLY A 66 22.84 -3.66 9.03
N GLY A 67 21.54 -3.84 8.89
CA GLY A 67 20.55 -2.81 9.26
C GLY A 67 19.12 -3.28 9.15
N VAL A 68 18.20 -2.46 9.66
CA VAL A 68 16.77 -2.74 9.76
C VAL A 68 15.95 -1.59 9.18
N GLY A 69 14.99 -1.90 8.33
CA GLY A 69 13.99 -0.96 7.84
C GLY A 69 12.60 -1.35 8.33
N LEU A 70 11.81 -0.37 8.77
CA LEU A 70 10.42 -0.57 9.15
C LEU A 70 9.50 0.14 8.17
N ALA A 71 8.60 -0.59 7.53
CA ALA A 71 7.45 -0.07 6.81
C ALA A 71 6.27 0.07 7.79
N VAL A 72 5.73 1.28 7.93
CA VAL A 72 4.70 1.62 8.92
C VAL A 72 3.55 2.35 8.24
N ALA A 73 2.32 1.88 8.45
CA ALA A 73 1.12 2.60 8.03
C ALA A 73 0.86 3.81 8.95
N GLY A 74 1.55 4.94 8.71
CA GLY A 74 1.47 6.13 9.54
C GLY A 74 2.30 7.30 9.00
N PHE A 75 2.18 8.46 9.63
CA PHE A 75 2.94 9.65 9.30
C PHE A 75 4.32 9.59 9.92
N ILE A 76 5.35 9.64 9.09
CA ILE A 76 6.75 9.52 9.48
C ILE A 76 7.44 10.87 9.26
N THR A 77 8.33 11.26 10.17
CA THR A 77 9.13 12.48 10.05
C THR A 77 10.06 12.41 8.82
N PRO A 78 10.42 13.57 8.21
CA PRO A 78 11.28 13.60 7.03
C PRO A 78 12.67 12.97 7.25
N ASP A 79 13.20 12.99 8.47
CA ASP A 79 14.45 12.33 8.87
C ASP A 79 14.31 10.81 9.06
N ARG A 80 13.08 10.28 8.96
CA ARG A 80 12.75 8.85 9.01
C ARG A 80 13.09 8.18 10.33
N THR A 81 12.95 8.92 11.44
CA THR A 81 13.28 8.43 12.79
C THR A 81 12.07 8.27 13.70
N THR A 82 11.02 9.06 13.48
CA THR A 82 9.87 9.20 14.39
C THR A 82 8.56 8.91 13.66
N VAL A 83 7.70 8.13 14.29
CA VAL A 83 6.29 7.97 13.90
C VAL A 83 5.49 9.07 14.59
N ARG A 84 5.02 10.07 13.83
CA ARG A 84 4.18 11.16 14.36
C ARG A 84 2.80 10.67 14.77
N PHE A 85 2.20 9.84 13.94
CA PHE A 85 0.87 9.29 14.16
C PHE A 85 0.66 8.06 13.28
N ALA A 86 0.11 7.01 13.85
CA ALA A 86 -0.29 5.80 13.12
C ALA A 86 -1.71 5.41 13.54
N PRO A 87 -2.72 5.46 12.65
CA PRO A 87 -4.14 5.29 13.02
C PRO A 87 -4.47 3.91 13.60
N HIS A 88 -3.66 2.90 13.32
CA HIS A 88 -3.89 1.51 13.75
C HIS A 88 -2.81 0.97 14.69
N LEU A 89 -1.84 1.79 15.09
CA LEU A 89 -0.74 1.42 15.97
C LEU A 89 -0.71 2.38 17.18
N PRO A 90 -0.16 1.97 18.32
CA PRO A 90 -0.17 2.78 19.53
C PRO A 90 0.92 3.87 19.56
N TRP A 91 1.42 4.30 18.41
CA TRP A 91 2.48 5.29 18.30
C TRP A 91 1.96 6.69 18.01
N VAL A 92 2.36 7.65 18.85
CA VAL A 92 2.17 9.10 18.67
C VAL A 92 3.46 9.78 19.08
N ASP A 93 4.08 10.54 18.18
CA ASP A 93 5.39 11.20 18.35
C ASP A 93 6.46 10.26 18.93
N ALA A 94 6.45 8.99 18.49
CA ALA A 94 7.32 7.94 19.02
C ALA A 94 8.62 7.85 18.21
N PRO A 95 9.82 7.95 18.85
CA PRO A 95 11.12 7.89 18.19
C PRO A 95 11.55 6.43 17.89
N VAL A 96 10.70 5.68 17.21
CA VAL A 96 10.78 4.22 17.04
C VAL A 96 12.11 3.76 16.44
N ALA A 97 12.67 4.52 15.49
CA ALA A 97 13.93 4.11 14.87
C ALA A 97 15.08 4.17 15.88
N HIS A 98 15.13 5.22 16.70
CA HIS A 98 16.14 5.39 17.72
C HIS A 98 16.03 4.30 18.80
N ASP A 99 14.82 4.14 19.35
CA ASP A 99 14.56 3.19 20.43
C ASP A 99 14.86 1.74 20.01
N LEU A 100 14.47 1.35 18.80
CA LEU A 100 14.80 0.01 18.29
C LEU A 100 16.29 -0.12 17.98
N SER A 101 16.95 0.91 17.41
CA SER A 101 18.38 0.90 17.14
C SER A 101 19.20 0.66 18.40
N ASP A 102 18.86 1.35 19.51
CA ASP A 102 19.53 1.18 20.80
C ASP A 102 19.35 -0.22 21.38
N ARG A 103 18.16 -0.83 21.18
CA ARG A 103 17.87 -2.19 21.67
C ARG A 103 18.62 -3.28 20.88
N VAL A 104 18.68 -3.15 19.54
CA VAL A 104 19.23 -4.22 18.69
C VAL A 104 20.69 -4.01 18.28
N GLY A 105 21.23 -2.80 18.47
CA GLY A 105 22.61 -2.43 18.13
C GLY A 105 22.86 -2.34 16.61
N LEU A 106 21.82 -2.10 15.81
CA LEU A 106 21.87 -1.95 14.36
C LEU A 106 21.25 -0.62 13.95
N PRO A 107 21.69 0.01 12.83
CA PRO A 107 21.01 1.15 12.27
C PRO A 107 19.58 0.79 11.87
N VAL A 108 18.62 1.65 12.23
CA VAL A 108 17.19 1.48 11.95
C VAL A 108 16.66 2.70 11.23
N ILE A 109 15.84 2.50 10.23
CA ILE A 109 15.10 3.56 9.53
C ILE A 109 13.61 3.23 9.44
N LEU A 110 12.80 4.27 9.36
CA LEU A 110 11.38 4.16 9.11
C LEU A 110 11.05 4.56 7.68
N GLU A 111 9.98 3.98 7.14
CA GLU A 111 9.37 4.44 5.90
C GLU A 111 7.85 4.20 5.96
N HIS A 112 7.09 5.02 5.26
CA HIS A 112 5.67 4.76 5.04
C HIS A 112 5.50 3.44 4.25
N ASP A 113 4.53 2.61 4.61
CA ASP A 113 4.33 1.27 4.04
C ASP A 113 4.14 1.28 2.52
N ALA A 114 3.33 2.21 2.00
CA ALA A 114 3.13 2.34 0.55
C ALA A 114 4.38 2.86 -0.18
N ASN A 115 5.19 3.72 0.45
CA ASN A 115 6.47 4.15 -0.11
C ASN A 115 7.48 2.99 -0.15
N ALA A 116 7.57 2.21 0.92
CA ALA A 116 8.43 1.03 0.96
C ALA A 116 8.03 0.03 -0.14
N ALA A 117 6.74 -0.25 -0.29
CA ALA A 117 6.25 -1.13 -1.34
C ALA A 117 6.49 -0.56 -2.75
N ALA A 118 6.32 0.75 -2.96
CA ALA A 118 6.64 1.41 -4.23
C ALA A 118 8.13 1.30 -4.57
N TRP A 119 9.00 1.46 -3.57
CA TRP A 119 10.43 1.28 -3.73
C TRP A 119 10.80 -0.14 -4.13
N ALA A 120 10.22 -1.14 -3.47
CA ALA A 120 10.44 -2.55 -3.82
C ALA A 120 10.04 -2.85 -5.27
N GLU A 121 8.85 -2.43 -5.69
CA GLU A 121 8.36 -2.63 -7.05
C GLU A 121 9.23 -1.90 -8.08
N HIS A 122 9.79 -0.74 -7.74
CA HIS A 122 10.72 -0.01 -8.59
C HIS A 122 12.09 -0.71 -8.71
N ARG A 123 12.58 -1.28 -7.62
CA ARG A 123 13.88 -1.95 -7.59
C ARG A 123 13.84 -3.35 -8.19
N PHE A 124 12.78 -4.12 -7.90
CA PHE A 124 12.75 -5.58 -8.11
C PHE A 124 11.48 -6.08 -8.80
N GLY A 125 10.48 -5.23 -9.06
CA GLY A 125 9.18 -5.66 -9.47
C GLY A 125 8.61 -4.97 -10.70
N ALA A 126 7.28 -4.80 -10.69
CA ALA A 126 6.50 -4.30 -11.83
C ALA A 126 6.84 -2.88 -12.28
N ALA A 127 7.46 -2.09 -11.40
CA ALA A 127 7.86 -0.71 -11.67
C ALA A 127 9.31 -0.57 -12.16
N ALA A 128 10.04 -1.67 -12.35
CA ALA A 128 11.42 -1.61 -12.82
C ALA A 128 11.54 -0.86 -14.16
N GLY A 129 12.48 0.10 -14.21
CA GLY A 129 12.73 0.95 -15.37
C GLY A 129 11.80 2.16 -15.52
N GLY A 130 10.80 2.35 -14.63
CA GLY A 130 10.02 3.58 -14.56
C GLY A 130 10.80 4.71 -13.91
N GLN A 131 10.60 5.95 -14.38
CA GLN A 131 11.21 7.14 -13.77
C GLN A 131 10.20 7.88 -12.87
N ASN A 132 9.00 8.11 -13.39
CA ASN A 132 7.91 8.71 -12.65
C ASN A 132 6.84 7.64 -12.40
N VAL A 133 6.92 7.00 -11.23
CA VAL A 133 6.11 5.82 -10.90
C VAL A 133 5.12 6.16 -9.81
N LEU A 134 3.85 5.89 -10.07
CA LEU A 134 2.85 5.84 -9.03
C LEU A 134 2.56 4.39 -8.66
N MET A 135 2.69 4.03 -7.40
CA MET A 135 2.14 2.80 -6.86
C MET A 135 0.90 3.09 -6.02
N MET A 136 -0.16 2.34 -6.25
CA MET A 136 -1.38 2.40 -5.44
C MET A 136 -1.66 1.04 -4.81
N SER A 137 -1.67 1.00 -3.49
CA SER A 137 -2.11 -0.17 -2.70
C SER A 137 -3.59 -0.03 -2.39
N ILE A 138 -4.44 -0.77 -3.13
CA ILE A 138 -5.88 -0.73 -2.99
C ILE A 138 -6.34 -1.93 -2.16
N GLY A 139 -6.60 -1.68 -0.89
CA GLY A 139 -7.07 -2.65 0.10
C GLY A 139 -8.35 -2.18 0.77
N THR A 140 -8.39 -2.12 2.10
CA THR A 140 -9.48 -1.49 2.87
C THR A 140 -9.67 -0.02 2.47
N GLY A 141 -8.56 0.70 2.26
CA GLY A 141 -8.49 2.06 1.73
C GLY A 141 -7.55 2.12 0.51
N ILE A 142 -6.99 3.31 0.24
CA ILE A 142 -5.96 3.55 -0.79
C ILE A 142 -4.72 4.15 -0.13
N GLY A 143 -3.63 3.39 -0.08
CA GLY A 143 -2.29 3.91 0.13
C GLY A 143 -1.59 4.20 -1.19
N ALA A 144 -0.66 5.14 -1.22
CA ALA A 144 0.08 5.47 -2.42
C ALA A 144 1.56 5.75 -2.11
N GLY A 145 2.44 5.38 -3.05
CA GLY A 145 3.83 5.77 -3.09
C GLY A 145 4.17 6.36 -4.44
N LEU A 146 4.95 7.44 -4.47
CA LEU A 146 5.30 8.16 -5.69
C LEU A 146 6.81 8.24 -5.83
N LEU A 147 7.32 7.87 -7.00
CA LEU A 147 8.68 8.16 -7.41
C LEU A 147 8.66 9.25 -8.49
N ILE A 148 9.55 10.22 -8.35
CA ILE A 148 9.83 11.26 -9.32
C ILE A 148 11.33 11.17 -9.66
N ASP A 149 11.66 11.06 -10.94
CA ASP A 149 13.03 10.86 -11.42
C ASP A 149 13.74 9.70 -10.69
N GLY A 150 13.02 8.59 -10.50
CA GLY A 150 13.52 7.38 -9.83
C GLY A 150 13.75 7.53 -8.32
N THR A 151 13.29 8.62 -7.70
CA THR A 151 13.47 8.91 -6.27
C THR A 151 12.11 8.99 -5.57
N LEU A 152 12.00 8.37 -4.38
CA LEU A 152 10.78 8.44 -3.57
C LEU A 152 10.45 9.89 -3.18
N TYR A 153 9.25 10.32 -3.54
CA TYR A 153 8.70 11.61 -3.16
C TYR A 153 7.93 11.50 -1.84
N ARG A 154 8.40 12.19 -0.81
CA ARG A 154 7.81 12.16 0.54
C ARG A 154 7.14 13.48 0.93
N GLY A 155 7.25 14.51 0.08
CA GLY A 155 6.83 15.87 0.42
C GLY A 155 7.72 16.51 1.51
N SER A 156 7.41 17.74 1.86
CA SER A 156 8.19 18.51 2.83
C SER A 156 8.08 18.00 4.27
N HIS A 157 7.02 17.26 4.58
CA HIS A 157 6.72 16.82 5.95
C HIS A 157 6.72 15.29 6.11
N GLY A 158 7.11 14.54 5.07
CA GLY A 158 7.19 13.08 5.11
C GLY A 158 5.84 12.36 4.97
N VAL A 159 4.75 13.05 4.58
CA VAL A 159 3.38 12.50 4.57
C VAL A 159 2.76 12.38 3.17
N ALA A 160 3.51 12.64 2.12
CA ALA A 160 3.01 12.54 0.74
C ALA A 160 3.44 11.22 0.09
N PRO A 161 2.59 10.71 -0.86
CA PRO A 161 1.28 11.22 -1.24
C PRO A 161 0.13 10.54 -0.47
N GLU A 162 -0.89 11.30 -0.12
CA GLU A 162 -2.14 10.83 0.52
C GLU A 162 -3.29 10.86 -0.50
N LEU A 163 -3.14 10.15 -1.62
CA LEU A 163 -4.06 10.22 -2.77
C LEU A 163 -5.45 9.65 -2.46
N GLY A 164 -5.54 8.64 -1.61
CA GLY A 164 -6.82 8.07 -1.18
C GLY A 164 -7.73 9.11 -0.52
N HIS A 165 -7.14 10.15 0.07
CA HIS A 165 -7.85 11.22 0.77
C HIS A 165 -8.05 12.49 -0.07
N VAL A 166 -7.72 12.48 -1.35
CA VAL A 166 -8.13 13.56 -2.26
C VAL A 166 -9.63 13.50 -2.47
N GLN A 167 -10.30 14.67 -2.38
CA GLN A 167 -11.74 14.76 -2.55
C GLN A 167 -12.10 14.69 -4.04
N VAL A 168 -12.79 13.62 -4.44
CA VAL A 168 -13.28 13.40 -5.81
C VAL A 168 -14.78 13.68 -5.96
N MET A 169 -15.50 13.81 -4.83
CA MET A 169 -16.93 14.08 -4.81
C MET A 169 -17.26 15.09 -3.70
N ALA A 170 -17.60 16.31 -4.07
CA ALA A 170 -18.02 17.32 -3.10
C ALA A 170 -19.27 16.87 -2.33
N GLY A 171 -19.21 16.93 -0.98
CA GLY A 171 -20.32 16.50 -0.11
C GLY A 171 -20.59 14.99 -0.10
N GLY A 172 -19.76 14.18 -0.77
CA GLY A 172 -19.93 12.73 -0.94
C GLY A 172 -19.85 11.89 0.35
N ARG A 173 -19.55 10.61 0.21
CA ARG A 173 -19.49 9.64 1.33
C ARG A 173 -18.55 10.12 2.44
N PRO A 174 -18.89 9.93 3.74
CA PRO A 174 -18.01 10.32 4.84
C PRO A 174 -16.75 9.45 4.84
N CYS A 175 -15.60 10.04 5.21
CA CYS A 175 -14.31 9.37 5.33
C CYS A 175 -13.82 9.41 6.78
N ALA A 176 -13.12 8.36 7.23
CA ALA A 176 -12.53 8.28 8.55
C ALA A 176 -11.50 9.40 8.83
N CYS A 177 -10.90 10.00 7.78
CA CYS A 177 -9.99 11.15 7.92
C CYS A 177 -10.69 12.47 8.30
N GLY A 178 -12.00 12.47 8.53
CA GLY A 178 -12.82 13.64 8.88
C GLY A 178 -13.37 14.41 7.67
N LYS A 179 -12.92 14.12 6.45
CA LYS A 179 -13.43 14.73 5.21
C LYS A 179 -14.63 13.95 4.65
N ARG A 180 -15.20 14.48 3.58
CA ARG A 180 -16.24 13.82 2.78
C ARG A 180 -15.80 13.74 1.33
N GLY A 181 -16.17 12.65 0.65
CA GLY A 181 -15.94 12.49 -0.78
C GLY A 181 -14.51 12.13 -1.15
N CYS A 182 -13.70 11.57 -0.23
CA CYS A 182 -12.36 11.06 -0.51
C CYS A 182 -12.41 9.93 -1.54
N TRP A 183 -11.42 9.84 -2.39
CA TRP A 183 -11.36 8.86 -3.48
C TRP A 183 -11.47 7.42 -2.96
N GLU A 184 -10.82 7.07 -1.86
CA GLU A 184 -10.91 5.72 -1.27
C GLU A 184 -12.33 5.29 -0.91
N ARG A 185 -13.25 6.26 -0.68
CA ARG A 185 -14.66 5.95 -0.38
C ARG A 185 -15.46 5.49 -1.60
N TYR A 186 -14.85 5.55 -2.78
CA TYR A 186 -15.44 5.14 -4.07
C TYR A 186 -14.61 4.08 -4.78
N CYS A 187 -13.31 3.94 -4.44
CA CYS A 187 -12.36 3.08 -5.14
C CYS A 187 -11.47 2.32 -4.14
N SER A 188 -12.08 1.47 -3.31
CA SER A 188 -11.38 0.59 -2.36
C SER A 188 -12.17 -0.69 -2.10
N GLY A 189 -11.59 -1.64 -1.36
CA GLY A 189 -12.31 -2.84 -0.93
C GLY A 189 -13.53 -2.53 -0.06
N THR A 190 -13.45 -1.50 0.81
CA THR A 190 -14.60 -1.00 1.57
C THR A 190 -15.64 -0.36 0.63
N ALA A 191 -15.19 0.42 -0.36
CA ALA A 191 -16.07 1.04 -1.33
C ALA A 191 -16.83 0.03 -2.19
N LEU A 192 -16.23 -1.14 -2.50
CA LEU A 192 -16.93 -2.23 -3.19
C LEU A 192 -18.12 -2.73 -2.37
N VAL A 193 -17.96 -2.88 -1.05
CA VAL A 193 -19.06 -3.29 -0.16
C VAL A 193 -20.13 -2.23 -0.09
N ASP A 194 -19.77 -0.96 0.16
CA ASP A 194 -20.72 0.15 0.25
C ASP A 194 -21.54 0.28 -1.05
N THR A 195 -20.86 0.22 -2.20
CA THR A 195 -21.51 0.33 -3.52
C THR A 195 -22.43 -0.88 -3.79
N ALA A 196 -22.03 -2.09 -3.44
CA ALA A 196 -22.88 -3.26 -3.59
C ALA A 196 -24.16 -3.15 -2.75
N ILE A 197 -24.04 -2.71 -1.50
CA ILE A 197 -25.20 -2.49 -0.60
C ILE A 197 -26.14 -1.41 -1.17
N GLU A 198 -25.58 -0.28 -1.64
CA GLU A 198 -26.38 0.79 -2.27
C GLU A 198 -27.14 0.30 -3.51
N LEU A 199 -26.47 -0.48 -4.38
CA LEU A 199 -27.10 -1.03 -5.59
C LEU A 199 -28.16 -2.07 -5.27
N LEU A 200 -27.95 -2.93 -4.25
CA LEU A 200 -28.97 -3.86 -3.77
C LEU A 200 -30.19 -3.13 -3.22
N ALA A 201 -29.99 -2.06 -2.45
CA ALA A 201 -31.08 -1.26 -1.91
C ALA A 201 -31.87 -0.53 -3.00
N ALA A 202 -31.21 -0.09 -4.08
CA ALA A 202 -31.87 0.54 -5.23
C ALA A 202 -32.64 -0.44 -6.13
N ASN A 203 -32.34 -1.75 -6.03
CA ASN A 203 -32.96 -2.81 -6.86
C ASN A 203 -33.53 -3.95 -5.99
N PRO A 204 -34.54 -3.67 -5.13
CA PRO A 204 -35.02 -4.65 -4.15
C PRO A 204 -35.74 -5.88 -4.78
N SER A 205 -36.14 -5.78 -6.04
CA SER A 205 -36.75 -6.89 -6.77
C SER A 205 -35.76 -7.94 -7.25
N GLU A 206 -34.46 -7.64 -7.24
CA GLU A 206 -33.43 -8.61 -7.61
C GLU A 206 -33.08 -9.51 -6.42
N SER A 207 -33.72 -10.68 -6.33
CA SER A 207 -33.39 -11.73 -5.36
C SER A 207 -32.06 -12.38 -5.70
N THR A 208 -30.95 -11.72 -5.37
CA THR A 208 -29.60 -12.22 -5.62
C THR A 208 -29.04 -12.96 -4.40
N ILE A 209 -28.01 -13.79 -4.59
CA ILE A 209 -27.30 -14.43 -3.48
C ILE A 209 -26.71 -13.39 -2.54
N LEU A 210 -26.18 -12.28 -3.05
CA LEU A 210 -25.63 -11.18 -2.24
C LEU A 210 -26.73 -10.49 -1.41
N ALA A 211 -27.94 -10.31 -1.95
CA ALA A 211 -29.06 -9.74 -1.18
C ALA A 211 -29.42 -10.61 0.02
N ARG A 212 -29.41 -11.94 -0.14
CA ARG A 212 -29.66 -12.89 0.95
C ARG A 212 -28.54 -12.90 1.99
N GLU A 213 -27.28 -12.82 1.55
CA GLU A 213 -26.12 -12.75 2.45
C GLU A 213 -26.15 -11.46 3.29
N VAL A 214 -26.41 -10.32 2.68
CA VAL A 214 -26.53 -9.02 3.37
C VAL A 214 -27.72 -9.01 4.33
N ALA A 215 -28.84 -9.64 3.98
CA ALA A 215 -30.00 -9.74 4.88
C ALA A 215 -29.72 -10.64 6.08
N ALA A 216 -28.92 -11.69 5.91
CA ALA A 216 -28.54 -12.63 6.99
C ALA A 216 -27.46 -12.03 7.90
N ASP A 217 -26.47 -11.33 7.35
CA ASP A 217 -25.39 -10.67 8.07
C ASP A 217 -25.00 -9.36 7.34
N PRO A 218 -25.58 -8.22 7.74
CA PRO A 218 -25.31 -6.93 7.10
C PRO A 218 -23.84 -6.48 7.17
N GLY A 219 -23.07 -6.97 8.14
CA GLY A 219 -21.66 -6.68 8.34
C GLY A 219 -20.70 -7.69 7.70
N GLY A 220 -21.21 -8.82 7.21
CA GLY A 220 -20.38 -9.94 6.74
C GLY A 220 -19.93 -9.82 5.28
N LEU A 221 -20.50 -8.91 4.50
CA LEU A 221 -20.11 -8.73 3.10
C LEU A 221 -18.69 -8.15 3.00
N THR A 222 -17.87 -8.76 2.15
CA THR A 222 -16.49 -8.31 1.89
C THR A 222 -16.28 -7.97 0.42
N GLY A 223 -15.31 -7.10 0.10
CA GLY A 223 -14.95 -6.77 -1.29
C GLY A 223 -14.55 -8.02 -2.08
N ARG A 224 -13.87 -8.98 -1.45
CA ARG A 224 -13.54 -10.28 -2.07
C ARG A 224 -14.80 -11.08 -2.44
N ARG A 225 -15.80 -11.07 -1.58
CA ARG A 225 -17.08 -11.76 -1.85
C ARG A 225 -17.83 -11.09 -3.00
N VAL A 226 -17.83 -9.75 -3.07
CA VAL A 226 -18.39 -9.00 -4.20
C VAL A 226 -17.67 -9.36 -5.50
N ALA A 227 -16.34 -9.36 -5.51
CA ALA A 227 -15.55 -9.72 -6.67
C ALA A 227 -15.81 -11.17 -7.12
N GLY A 228 -15.89 -12.13 -6.20
CA GLY A 228 -16.26 -13.52 -6.51
C GLY A 228 -17.65 -13.63 -7.13
N ALA A 229 -18.64 -12.91 -6.60
CA ALA A 229 -19.99 -12.89 -7.18
C ALA A 229 -20.02 -12.27 -8.60
N ALA A 230 -19.13 -11.28 -8.86
CA ALA A 230 -18.99 -10.72 -10.20
C ALA A 230 -18.40 -11.74 -11.20
N GLN A 231 -17.42 -12.55 -10.76
CA GLN A 231 -16.87 -13.66 -11.56
C GLN A 231 -17.96 -14.70 -11.89
N ASP A 232 -18.88 -14.94 -10.95
CA ASP A 232 -20.02 -15.84 -11.14
C ASP A 232 -21.16 -15.20 -11.97
N GLY A 233 -20.99 -13.99 -12.48
CA GLY A 233 -21.94 -13.30 -13.35
C GLY A 233 -23.12 -12.63 -12.62
N ALA A 234 -23.04 -12.41 -11.30
CA ALA A 234 -24.09 -11.71 -10.55
C ALA A 234 -24.17 -10.23 -10.98
N LYS A 235 -25.34 -9.82 -11.51
CA LYS A 235 -25.53 -8.48 -12.14
C LYS A 235 -25.14 -7.32 -11.22
N VAL A 236 -25.61 -7.33 -9.97
CA VAL A 236 -25.28 -6.26 -9.01
C VAL A 236 -23.78 -6.22 -8.73
N ALA A 237 -23.12 -7.37 -8.59
CA ALA A 237 -21.69 -7.43 -8.40
C ALA A 237 -20.90 -6.93 -9.62
N MET A 238 -21.34 -7.29 -10.83
CA MET A 238 -20.76 -6.76 -12.08
C MET A 238 -20.94 -5.23 -12.16
N ALA A 239 -22.13 -4.70 -11.84
CA ALA A 239 -22.36 -3.27 -11.78
C ALA A 239 -21.49 -2.57 -10.72
N THR A 240 -21.25 -3.21 -9.58
CA THR A 240 -20.33 -2.73 -8.55
C THR A 240 -18.90 -2.64 -9.08
N MET A 241 -18.44 -3.65 -9.80
CA MET A 241 -17.11 -3.64 -10.42
C MET A 241 -16.98 -2.58 -11.52
N ALA A 242 -18.05 -2.32 -12.27
CA ALA A 242 -18.08 -1.25 -13.26
C ALA A 242 -17.98 0.14 -12.61
N GLU A 243 -18.69 0.39 -11.50
CA GLU A 243 -18.55 1.62 -10.73
C GLU A 243 -17.16 1.78 -10.13
N PHE A 244 -16.57 0.69 -9.62
CA PHE A 244 -15.19 0.70 -9.15
C PHE A 244 -14.22 1.08 -10.27
N ALA A 245 -14.37 0.49 -11.47
CA ALA A 245 -13.54 0.79 -12.63
C ALA A 245 -13.65 2.26 -13.03
N ARG A 246 -14.86 2.81 -13.03
CA ARG A 246 -15.11 4.23 -13.32
C ARG A 246 -14.36 5.14 -12.33
N TRP A 247 -14.47 4.88 -11.03
CA TRP A 247 -13.80 5.68 -10.00
C TRP A 247 -12.28 5.49 -10.02
N LEU A 248 -11.79 4.32 -10.38
CA LEU A 248 -10.37 4.12 -10.62
C LEU A 248 -9.90 4.97 -11.80
N GLY A 249 -10.63 4.98 -12.92
CA GLY A 249 -10.34 5.82 -14.07
C GLY A 249 -10.33 7.33 -13.75
N VAL A 250 -11.29 7.80 -12.95
CA VAL A 250 -11.33 9.20 -12.45
C VAL A 250 -10.06 9.54 -11.67
N GLY A 251 -9.67 8.69 -10.72
CA GLY A 251 -8.49 8.94 -9.93
C GLY A 251 -7.19 8.84 -10.73
N LEU A 252 -7.09 7.89 -11.67
CA LEU A 252 -5.95 7.77 -12.57
C LEU A 252 -5.79 9.02 -13.44
N ALA A 253 -6.88 9.58 -13.99
CA ALA A 253 -6.85 10.82 -14.75
C ALA A 253 -6.38 12.00 -13.88
N MET A 254 -6.97 12.16 -12.68
CA MET A 254 -6.59 13.20 -11.73
C MET A 254 -5.10 13.15 -11.37
N VAL A 255 -4.60 11.96 -11.04
CA VAL A 255 -3.18 11.78 -10.67
C VAL A 255 -2.26 12.03 -11.85
N SER A 256 -2.65 11.57 -13.05
CA SER A 256 -1.86 11.79 -14.26
C SER A 256 -1.84 13.25 -14.71
N ASP A 257 -2.89 14.00 -14.44
CA ASP A 257 -2.91 15.45 -14.73
C ASP A 257 -2.02 16.24 -13.76
N VAL A 258 -1.69 15.68 -12.57
CA VAL A 258 -0.86 16.33 -11.55
C VAL A 258 0.60 15.90 -11.63
N TYR A 259 0.86 14.60 -11.81
CA TYR A 259 2.21 14.02 -11.67
C TYR A 259 2.80 13.47 -12.97
N ASP A 260 1.98 13.30 -14.01
CA ASP A 260 2.36 12.75 -15.33
C ASP A 260 3.24 11.48 -15.21
N PRO A 261 2.81 10.43 -14.52
CA PRO A 261 3.60 9.22 -14.35
C PRO A 261 3.78 8.48 -15.67
N ASP A 262 4.93 7.85 -15.87
CA ASP A 262 5.13 6.92 -17.00
C ASP A 262 4.58 5.52 -16.71
N LEU A 263 4.40 5.19 -15.43
CA LEU A 263 3.97 3.88 -14.97
C LEU A 263 3.13 3.97 -13.69
N VAL A 264 2.03 3.24 -13.67
CA VAL A 264 1.19 3.04 -12.48
C VAL A 264 1.20 1.56 -12.11
N VAL A 265 1.49 1.25 -10.84
CA VAL A 265 1.40 -0.11 -10.29
C VAL A 265 0.18 -0.20 -9.36
N ILE A 266 -0.71 -1.15 -9.63
CA ILE A 266 -1.87 -1.45 -8.79
C ILE A 266 -1.53 -2.64 -7.89
N ALA A 267 -1.55 -2.41 -6.58
CA ALA A 267 -1.29 -3.41 -5.56
C ALA A 267 -2.46 -3.52 -4.56
N GLY A 268 -2.26 -4.29 -3.49
CA GLY A 268 -3.25 -4.54 -2.45
C GLY A 268 -4.24 -5.64 -2.81
N GLY A 269 -5.18 -5.91 -1.92
CA GLY A 269 -6.11 -7.04 -2.04
C GLY A 269 -7.00 -7.00 -3.28
N VAL A 270 -7.24 -5.82 -3.85
CA VAL A 270 -8.05 -5.64 -5.06
C VAL A 270 -7.29 -6.05 -6.33
N ALA A 271 -5.96 -6.04 -6.31
CA ALA A 271 -5.13 -6.38 -7.49
C ALA A 271 -5.40 -7.80 -8.04
N SER A 272 -5.76 -8.76 -7.18
CA SER A 272 -6.15 -10.12 -7.58
C SER A 272 -7.40 -10.16 -8.46
N SER A 273 -8.25 -9.13 -8.41
CA SER A 273 -9.47 -8.99 -9.21
C SER A 273 -9.29 -8.06 -10.42
N ALA A 274 -8.06 -7.68 -10.76
CA ALA A 274 -7.76 -6.79 -11.89
C ALA A 274 -8.46 -7.16 -13.22
N PRO A 275 -8.59 -8.44 -13.62
CA PRO A 275 -9.31 -8.81 -14.81
C PRO A 275 -10.77 -8.36 -14.87
N LEU A 276 -11.41 -8.06 -13.72
CA LEU A 276 -12.81 -7.65 -13.66
C LEU A 276 -13.02 -6.15 -13.89
N PHE A 277 -11.97 -5.33 -13.76
CA PHE A 277 -12.14 -3.87 -13.76
C PHE A 277 -11.06 -3.10 -14.53
N LEU A 278 -9.87 -3.67 -14.70
CA LEU A 278 -8.70 -2.88 -15.11
C LEU A 278 -8.83 -2.32 -16.55
N ASP A 279 -9.37 -3.09 -17.47
CA ASP A 279 -9.54 -2.63 -18.85
C ASP A 279 -10.59 -1.53 -18.94
N HIS A 280 -11.72 -1.65 -18.24
CA HIS A 280 -12.71 -0.58 -18.14
C HIS A 280 -12.14 0.67 -17.43
N ALA A 281 -11.30 0.49 -16.40
CA ALA A 281 -10.64 1.62 -15.77
C ALA A 281 -9.68 2.35 -16.72
N ARG A 282 -8.96 1.61 -17.57
CA ARG A 282 -8.09 2.19 -18.63
C ARG A 282 -8.89 2.99 -19.65
N GLU A 283 -10.06 2.48 -20.06
CA GLU A 283 -10.98 3.19 -20.96
C GLU A 283 -11.46 4.50 -20.36
N HIS A 284 -11.93 4.47 -19.10
CA HIS A 284 -12.31 5.69 -18.38
C HIS A 284 -11.15 6.66 -18.22
N TYR A 285 -9.97 6.18 -17.82
CA TYR A 285 -8.76 6.99 -17.71
C TYR A 285 -8.43 7.69 -19.03
N ALA A 286 -8.42 6.94 -20.13
CA ALA A 286 -8.09 7.47 -21.45
C ALA A 286 -9.05 8.56 -21.93
N THR A 287 -10.32 8.53 -21.50
CA THR A 287 -11.31 9.54 -21.86
C THR A 287 -11.32 10.76 -20.96
N LEU A 288 -10.92 10.60 -19.69
CA LEU A 288 -11.02 11.64 -18.66
C LEU A 288 -9.76 12.51 -18.51
N ILE A 289 -8.62 12.00 -18.95
CA ILE A 289 -7.34 12.71 -18.83
C ILE A 289 -7.31 13.95 -19.71
N THR A 290 -6.75 15.05 -19.19
CA THR A 290 -6.55 16.29 -19.96
C THR A 290 -5.67 16.03 -21.18
N GLY A 291 -6.09 16.48 -22.37
CA GLY A 291 -5.38 16.22 -23.61
C GLY A 291 -5.53 14.79 -24.13
N SER A 292 -6.64 14.12 -23.82
CA SER A 292 -7.00 12.80 -24.35
C SER A 292 -6.74 12.71 -25.87
N GLY A 293 -6.07 11.66 -26.30
CA GLY A 293 -5.69 11.46 -27.69
C GLY A 293 -4.47 12.26 -28.18
N HIS A 294 -3.93 13.19 -27.38
CA HIS A 294 -2.80 14.07 -27.73
C HIS A 294 -1.57 13.88 -26.82
N ARG A 295 -1.63 13.00 -25.83
CA ARG A 295 -0.52 12.69 -24.95
C ARG A 295 -0.42 11.16 -24.72
N PRO A 296 0.78 10.65 -24.41
CA PRO A 296 0.93 9.27 -23.94
C PRO A 296 0.15 9.05 -22.64
N LEU A 297 -0.36 7.82 -22.45
CA LEU A 297 -0.96 7.40 -21.20
C LEU A 297 0.04 6.61 -20.37
N ALA A 298 -0.05 6.73 -19.05
CA ALA A 298 0.72 5.90 -18.14
C ALA A 298 0.43 4.41 -18.40
N ARG A 299 1.47 3.59 -18.40
CA ARG A 299 1.31 2.13 -18.42
C ARG A 299 0.77 1.68 -17.07
N ILE A 300 -0.23 0.83 -17.04
CA ILE A 300 -0.81 0.34 -15.79
C ILE A 300 -0.53 -1.15 -15.68
N ARG A 301 0.11 -1.56 -14.57
CA ARG A 301 0.50 -2.95 -14.28
C ARG A 301 0.02 -3.38 -12.90
N PRO A 302 -0.35 -4.64 -12.70
CA PRO A 302 -0.50 -5.18 -11.35
C PRO A 302 0.86 -5.33 -10.67
N THR A 303 0.87 -5.31 -9.33
CA THR A 303 2.03 -5.61 -8.49
C THR A 303 2.65 -6.97 -8.84
N GLN A 304 3.96 -7.07 -8.75
CA GLN A 304 4.71 -8.31 -8.95
C GLN A 304 5.17 -8.94 -7.63
N LEU A 305 5.50 -8.11 -6.64
CA LEU A 305 6.00 -8.58 -5.33
C LEU A 305 4.88 -8.84 -4.31
N GLY A 306 3.68 -8.37 -4.59
CA GLY A 306 2.49 -8.63 -3.77
C GLY A 306 2.66 -8.19 -2.32
N GLU A 307 2.27 -9.06 -1.38
CA GLU A 307 2.30 -8.76 0.06
C GLU A 307 3.71 -8.63 0.65
N ALA A 308 4.76 -9.09 -0.05
CA ALA A 308 6.13 -8.98 0.41
C ALA A 308 6.75 -7.61 0.10
N ALA A 309 6.13 -6.80 -0.76
CA ALA A 309 6.69 -5.54 -1.24
C ALA A 309 7.08 -4.59 -0.09
N GLY A 310 6.25 -4.45 0.94
CA GLY A 310 6.54 -3.59 2.11
C GLY A 310 7.82 -3.99 2.83
N MET A 311 7.98 -5.29 3.13
CA MET A 311 9.20 -5.81 3.79
C MET A 311 10.43 -5.66 2.90
N ILE A 312 10.33 -6.07 1.63
CA ILE A 312 11.45 -5.99 0.67
C ILE A 312 11.91 -4.54 0.51
N GLY A 313 10.96 -3.61 0.37
CA GLY A 313 11.28 -2.19 0.23
C GLY A 313 11.88 -1.57 1.47
N ALA A 314 11.38 -1.92 2.66
CA ALA A 314 11.96 -1.46 3.92
C ALA A 314 13.41 -1.96 4.08
N ALA A 315 13.67 -3.24 3.77
CA ALA A 315 15.01 -3.81 3.79
C ALA A 315 15.96 -3.11 2.81
N GLU A 316 15.52 -2.87 1.58
CA GLU A 316 16.32 -2.19 0.56
C GLU A 316 16.60 -0.73 0.93
N LEU A 317 15.62 -0.03 1.52
CA LEU A 317 15.82 1.33 2.02
C LEU A 317 16.80 1.38 3.21
N ALA A 318 16.81 0.37 4.10
CA ALA A 318 17.83 0.26 5.14
C ALA A 318 19.23 0.08 4.53
N ARG A 319 19.36 -0.72 3.47
CA ARG A 319 20.64 -0.92 2.75
C ARG A 319 21.18 0.39 2.20
N THR A 320 20.33 1.27 1.66
CA THR A 320 20.77 2.58 1.13
C THR A 320 21.39 3.49 2.20
N VAL A 321 21.03 3.33 3.47
CA VAL A 321 21.63 4.10 4.58
C VAL A 321 23.00 3.56 4.96
N LEU A 322 23.26 2.26 4.76
CA LEU A 322 24.56 1.66 5.01
C LEU A 322 25.63 2.10 3.96
N ASP A 323 25.18 2.64 2.83
CA ASP A 323 26.02 3.10 1.72
C ASP A 323 26.37 4.57 1.78
N SER A 324 25.63 5.37 2.57
CA SER A 324 25.83 6.80 2.75
C SER A 324 26.78 7.10 3.90
#